data_0d14675187fef93f052f0b98e69a80f5
#
_entry.id   0d14675187fef93f052f0b98e69a80f5
#
_cell.length_a   1.000
_cell.length_b   1.000
_cell.length_c   1.000
_cell.angle_alpha   90.00
_cell.angle_beta   90.00
_cell.angle_gamma   90.00
#
_symmetry.space_group_name_H-M   'P 1'
#
loop_
_entity.id
_entity.type
_entity.pdbx_description
1 polymer ?
#
loop_
_entity_poly.entity_id
_entity_poly.type
_entity_poly.pdbx_seq_one_letter_code
_entity_poly.pdbx_strand_id
1 'polypeptide(L)'
;SWFYLKADGTYAEKGWQTIKGKDYHFKSGGYLSTETWIDRSYVTSSGAKAGKGWLFDKNYNSWFYINSDGNYVNKEWLWDNGYYYLKSGGYMAASEWVWYKNNWFYLKSNGKMAEKELIYDSSDQSWYYLKSGGYMAKNETVDGHTLDASGRWHVADKTKYYKVKPITAYVYSASGEILSYINQGSIVSLDSLTRKGGRLAVSISGLSGYMNQSDLTAVDEGSEFIPHYTSDGKFLYHELSPY
;
A
#
# COMPACT_ATOMS: atom_id res chain seq x y z
N SER A 1 -4.83 20.11 40.64
CA SER A 1 -5.99 20.70 39.92
C SER A 1 -5.92 22.20 39.96
N TRP A 2 -6.26 22.87 38.86
CA TRP A 2 -6.21 24.32 38.75
C TRP A 2 -7.63 24.87 38.72
N PHE A 3 -7.82 26.04 39.37
CA PHE A 3 -9.05 26.79 39.40
C PHE A 3 -8.78 28.23 38.92
N TYR A 4 -9.78 28.88 38.35
CA TYR A 4 -9.67 30.30 38.05
C TYR A 4 -10.60 31.10 38.95
N LEU A 5 -10.00 31.96 39.77
CA LEU A 5 -10.70 32.91 40.61
C LEU A 5 -10.97 34.18 39.81
N LYS A 6 -12.24 34.52 39.66
CA LYS A 6 -12.69 35.75 38.99
C LYS A 6 -12.48 36.97 39.89
N ALA A 7 -12.51 38.16 39.29
CA ALA A 7 -12.32 39.39 40.01
C ALA A 7 -13.40 39.67 41.08
N ASP A 8 -14.59 39.07 40.98
CA ASP A 8 -15.68 39.13 41.92
C ASP A 8 -15.52 38.13 43.10
N GLY A 9 -14.42 37.39 43.15
CA GLY A 9 -14.18 36.40 44.18
C GLY A 9 -14.84 35.04 43.96
N THR A 10 -15.56 34.84 42.85
CA THR A 10 -16.18 33.53 42.48
C THR A 10 -15.19 32.73 41.62
N TYR A 11 -15.38 31.39 41.59
CA TYR A 11 -14.63 30.53 40.69
C TYR A 11 -15.32 30.48 39.31
N ALA A 12 -14.50 30.18 38.27
CA ALA A 12 -15.04 29.85 36.97
C ALA A 12 -15.96 28.62 37.11
N GLU A 13 -17.14 28.69 36.50
CA GLU A 13 -18.09 27.59 36.49
C GLU A 13 -17.89 26.69 35.25
N LYS A 14 -18.58 25.55 35.21
CA LYS A 14 -18.58 24.60 34.08
C LYS A 14 -18.76 25.32 32.73
N GLY A 15 -17.93 24.93 31.77
CA GLY A 15 -17.99 25.41 30.38
C GLY A 15 -16.77 26.23 29.97
N TRP A 16 -16.89 26.84 28.81
CA TRP A 16 -15.81 27.64 28.22
C TRP A 16 -15.79 29.04 28.84
N GLN A 17 -14.56 29.52 29.11
CA GLN A 17 -14.31 30.85 29.63
C GLN A 17 -13.13 31.48 28.89
N THR A 18 -13.28 32.70 28.37
CA THR A 18 -12.17 33.45 27.77
C THR A 18 -11.42 34.25 28.85
N ILE A 19 -10.14 33.91 29.04
CA ILE A 19 -9.27 34.54 30.04
C ILE A 19 -8.03 35.08 29.32
N LYS A 20 -7.86 36.42 29.37
CA LYS A 20 -6.73 37.11 28.71
C LYS A 20 -6.58 36.69 27.24
N GLY A 21 -7.70 36.60 26.51
CA GLY A 21 -7.73 36.30 25.08
C GLY A 21 -7.50 34.84 24.70
N LYS A 22 -7.50 33.93 25.68
CA LYS A 22 -7.44 32.48 25.43
C LYS A 22 -8.66 31.78 26.04
N ASP A 23 -9.17 30.76 25.37
CA ASP A 23 -10.30 29.98 25.83
C ASP A 23 -9.82 28.81 26.68
N TYR A 24 -10.48 28.62 27.81
CA TYR A 24 -10.27 27.54 28.78
C TYR A 24 -11.59 26.87 29.07
N HIS A 25 -11.55 25.55 29.28
CA HIS A 25 -12.76 24.81 29.67
C HIS A 25 -12.68 24.36 31.12
N PHE A 26 -13.77 24.59 31.88
CA PHE A 26 -13.86 24.15 33.25
C PHE A 26 -14.94 23.07 33.39
N LYS A 27 -14.63 22.06 34.19
CA LYS A 27 -15.54 20.99 34.58
C LYS A 27 -16.49 21.48 35.66
N SER A 28 -17.53 20.67 35.99
CA SER A 28 -18.35 20.90 37.16
C SER A 28 -17.46 21.00 38.43
N GLY A 29 -17.75 21.99 39.28
CA GLY A 29 -16.93 22.29 40.44
C GLY A 29 -15.69 23.20 40.13
N GLY A 30 -15.63 23.80 38.96
CA GLY A 30 -14.62 24.81 38.61
C GLY A 30 -13.23 24.28 38.28
N TYR A 31 -13.06 22.97 38.09
CA TYR A 31 -11.79 22.35 37.78
C TYR A 31 -11.39 22.58 36.30
N LEU A 32 -10.19 23.09 36.04
CA LEU A 32 -9.67 23.27 34.71
C LEU A 32 -9.53 21.92 33.98
N SER A 33 -10.04 21.84 32.78
CA SER A 33 -9.81 20.71 31.86
C SER A 33 -8.41 20.84 31.25
N THR A 34 -7.67 19.74 31.12
CA THR A 34 -6.35 19.68 30.47
C THR A 34 -6.21 18.38 29.68
N GLU A 35 -5.44 18.42 28.60
CA GLU A 35 -5.09 17.26 27.75
C GLU A 35 -6.30 16.38 27.42
N THR A 36 -7.40 17.01 26.96
CA THR A 36 -8.65 16.30 26.65
C THR A 36 -9.44 17.01 25.57
N TRP A 37 -10.30 16.25 24.91
CA TRP A 37 -11.27 16.78 23.96
C TRP A 37 -12.54 17.23 24.66
N ILE A 38 -13.03 18.40 24.26
CA ILE A 38 -14.35 18.91 24.62
C ILE A 38 -15.08 19.07 23.30
N ASP A 39 -15.98 18.15 23.01
CA ASP A 39 -16.62 18.01 21.70
C ASP A 39 -15.55 17.91 20.60
N ARG A 40 -15.43 18.91 19.74
CA ARG A 40 -14.45 18.97 18.64
C ARG A 40 -13.22 19.80 18.94
N SER A 41 -13.11 20.38 20.12
CA SER A 41 -12.00 21.23 20.54
C SER A 41 -11.07 20.51 21.53
N TYR A 42 -9.77 20.65 21.36
CA TYR A 42 -8.80 20.09 22.28
C TYR A 42 -8.32 21.16 23.28
N VAL A 43 -8.22 20.82 24.55
CA VAL A 43 -7.54 21.61 25.56
C VAL A 43 -6.18 21.03 25.86
N THR A 44 -5.15 21.87 25.80
CA THR A 44 -3.74 21.48 25.96
C THR A 44 -3.38 21.21 27.42
N SER A 45 -2.15 20.82 27.72
CA SER A 45 -1.64 20.65 29.08
C SER A 45 -1.71 21.95 29.92
N SER A 46 -1.64 23.10 29.25
CA SER A 46 -1.84 24.40 29.91
C SER A 46 -3.32 24.72 30.20
N GLY A 47 -4.25 23.87 29.74
CA GLY A 47 -5.70 24.11 29.82
C GLY A 47 -6.26 25.04 28.75
N ALA A 48 -5.42 25.67 27.94
CA ALA A 48 -5.85 26.53 26.86
C ALA A 48 -6.39 25.69 25.67
N LYS A 49 -7.45 26.18 24.99
CA LYS A 49 -7.92 25.62 23.75
C LYS A 49 -6.79 25.61 22.71
N ALA A 50 -6.60 24.48 22.03
CA ALA A 50 -5.60 24.34 20.98
C ALA A 50 -5.88 25.28 19.81
N GLY A 51 -4.84 25.93 19.32
CA GLY A 51 -4.91 26.76 18.13
C GLY A 51 -4.83 25.93 16.84
N LYS A 52 -4.98 26.60 15.68
CA LYS A 52 -4.88 25.99 14.35
C LYS A 52 -3.53 25.28 14.17
N GLY A 53 -3.57 24.07 13.62
CA GLY A 53 -2.39 23.29 13.27
C GLY A 53 -2.54 21.81 13.58
N TRP A 54 -1.46 21.07 13.35
CA TRP A 54 -1.40 19.65 13.65
C TRP A 54 -1.26 19.41 15.16
N LEU A 55 -2.00 18.42 15.65
CA LEU A 55 -1.98 17.98 17.03
C LEU A 55 -1.90 16.45 17.08
N PHE A 56 -0.88 15.93 17.75
CA PHE A 56 -0.81 14.49 18.02
C PHE A 56 -1.43 14.21 19.38
N ASP A 57 -2.42 13.33 19.39
CA ASP A 57 -3.00 12.84 20.65
C ASP A 57 -2.52 11.42 20.94
N LYS A 58 -1.72 11.29 22.01
CA LYS A 58 -1.14 10.02 22.45
C LYS A 58 -2.17 8.98 22.87
N ASN A 59 -3.36 9.42 23.35
CA ASN A 59 -4.41 8.51 23.81
C ASN A 59 -5.07 7.80 22.62
N TYR A 60 -5.13 8.46 21.47
CA TYR A 60 -5.66 7.91 20.24
C TYR A 60 -4.56 7.42 19.27
N ASN A 61 -3.28 7.67 19.63
CA ASN A 61 -2.14 7.39 18.78
C ASN A 61 -2.34 7.90 17.34
N SER A 62 -2.85 9.13 17.20
CA SER A 62 -3.23 9.70 15.91
C SER A 62 -3.00 11.20 15.85
N TRP A 63 -2.77 11.67 14.63
CA TRP A 63 -2.73 13.09 14.33
C TRP A 63 -4.13 13.61 14.02
N PHE A 64 -4.39 14.84 14.46
CA PHE A 64 -5.56 15.63 14.18
C PHE A 64 -5.12 16.99 13.61
N TYR A 65 -5.95 17.62 12.82
CA TYR A 65 -5.70 19.00 12.40
C TYR A 65 -6.78 19.92 12.96
N ILE A 66 -6.36 20.93 13.70
CA ILE A 66 -7.25 21.94 14.28
C ILE A 66 -7.39 23.09 13.28
N ASN A 67 -8.61 23.44 12.93
CA ASN A 67 -8.93 24.55 12.04
C ASN A 67 -8.89 25.92 12.77
N SER A 68 -9.19 27.01 12.03
CA SER A 68 -9.22 28.38 12.60
C SER A 68 -10.22 28.56 13.73
N ASP A 69 -11.28 27.75 13.78
CA ASP A 69 -12.33 27.84 14.81
C ASP A 69 -11.94 27.05 16.07
N GLY A 70 -10.76 26.41 16.06
CA GLY A 70 -10.26 25.57 17.14
C GLY A 70 -10.96 24.22 17.23
N ASN A 71 -11.52 23.73 16.13
CA ASN A 71 -12.14 22.42 16.03
C ASN A 71 -11.31 21.49 15.13
N TYR A 72 -11.32 20.17 15.42
CA TYR A 72 -10.68 19.25 14.49
C TYR A 72 -11.42 19.17 13.15
N VAL A 73 -10.66 19.09 12.08
CA VAL A 73 -11.16 18.82 10.71
C VAL A 73 -11.68 17.38 10.65
N ASN A 74 -12.79 17.13 9.94
CA ASN A 74 -13.52 15.87 9.97
C ASN A 74 -14.11 15.51 8.61
N LYS A 75 -13.81 14.30 8.12
CA LYS A 75 -14.24 13.77 6.81
C LYS A 75 -13.89 14.69 5.64
N GLU A 76 -12.66 15.22 5.64
CA GLU A 76 -12.28 16.26 4.70
C GLU A 76 -10.80 16.12 4.27
N TRP A 77 -10.53 16.55 3.05
CA TRP A 77 -9.17 16.72 2.55
C TRP A 77 -8.57 18.03 3.06
N LEU A 78 -7.34 17.95 3.51
CA LEU A 78 -6.55 19.09 3.96
C LEU A 78 -5.32 19.24 3.06
N TRP A 79 -5.05 20.49 2.64
CA TRP A 79 -3.78 20.85 2.00
C TRP A 79 -2.83 21.47 3.02
N ASP A 80 -1.68 20.83 3.23
CA ASP A 80 -0.57 21.35 4.04
C ASP A 80 0.75 20.77 3.53
N ASN A 81 1.38 21.42 2.52
CA ASN A 81 2.54 20.88 1.81
C ASN A 81 2.34 19.45 1.28
N GLY A 82 1.14 19.11 0.88
CA GLY A 82 0.65 17.83 0.45
C GLY A 82 -0.79 17.64 0.89
N TYR A 83 -1.49 16.71 0.25
CA TYR A 83 -2.85 16.38 0.65
C TYR A 83 -2.85 15.34 1.78
N TYR A 84 -3.70 15.58 2.76
CA TYR A 84 -4.03 14.68 3.87
C TYR A 84 -5.53 14.45 3.91
N TYR A 85 -5.96 13.34 4.44
CA TYR A 85 -7.38 13.08 4.68
C TYR A 85 -7.65 12.86 6.16
N LEU A 86 -8.56 13.66 6.72
CA LEU A 86 -9.03 13.53 8.09
C LEU A 86 -10.33 12.70 8.08
N LYS A 87 -10.29 11.53 8.69
CA LYS A 87 -11.41 10.58 8.74
C LYS A 87 -12.52 11.04 9.67
N SER A 88 -13.60 10.28 9.72
CA SER A 88 -14.65 10.45 10.73
C SER A 88 -14.02 10.42 12.13
N GLY A 89 -14.38 11.40 12.98
CA GLY A 89 -13.74 11.59 14.28
C GLY A 89 -12.45 12.40 14.24
N GLY A 90 -12.01 12.88 13.07
CA GLY A 90 -10.84 13.77 12.92
C GLY A 90 -9.49 13.07 12.82
N TYR A 91 -9.46 11.73 12.79
CA TYR A 91 -8.20 10.96 12.69
C TYR A 91 -7.55 11.12 11.33
N MET A 92 -6.26 11.43 11.28
CA MET A 92 -5.49 11.44 10.05
C MET A 92 -5.41 10.02 9.46
N ALA A 93 -5.77 9.86 8.20
CA ALA A 93 -5.53 8.63 7.46
C ALA A 93 -4.02 8.44 7.22
N ALA A 94 -3.49 7.24 7.47
CA ALA A 94 -2.08 6.91 7.25
C ALA A 94 -1.91 5.41 6.99
N SER A 95 -1.06 5.05 6.02
CA SER A 95 -0.84 3.66 5.56
C SER A 95 -2.15 2.94 5.20
N GLU A 96 -3.07 3.64 4.55
CA GLU A 96 -4.39 3.10 4.24
C GLU A 96 -4.99 3.69 2.97
N TRP A 97 -5.93 2.95 2.38
CA TRP A 97 -6.75 3.38 1.27
C TRP A 97 -7.97 4.16 1.76
N VAL A 98 -8.29 5.24 1.03
CA VAL A 98 -9.48 6.07 1.27
C VAL A 98 -10.33 6.10 0.01
N TRP A 99 -11.59 5.67 0.13
CA TRP A 99 -12.59 5.81 -0.92
C TRP A 99 -13.25 7.19 -0.83
N TYR A 100 -13.10 8.01 -1.86
CA TYR A 100 -13.68 9.35 -1.89
C TYR A 100 -14.14 9.71 -3.31
N LYS A 101 -15.40 10.16 -3.45
CA LYS A 101 -16.00 10.57 -4.74
C LYS A 101 -15.72 9.59 -5.88
N ASN A 102 -16.03 8.29 -5.67
CA ASN A 102 -15.88 7.21 -6.64
C ASN A 102 -14.42 6.91 -7.08
N ASN A 103 -13.44 7.28 -6.27
CA ASN A 103 -12.03 6.99 -6.51
C ASN A 103 -11.34 6.49 -5.25
N TRP A 104 -10.32 5.64 -5.45
CA TRP A 104 -9.42 5.24 -4.41
C TRP A 104 -8.20 6.15 -4.38
N PHE A 105 -7.79 6.51 -3.16
CA PHE A 105 -6.59 7.27 -2.84
C PHE A 105 -5.81 6.52 -1.77
N TYR A 106 -4.50 6.60 -1.79
CA TYR A 106 -3.66 6.02 -0.76
C TYR A 106 -2.96 7.09 0.07
N LEU A 107 -3.06 7.00 1.39
CA LEU A 107 -2.35 7.86 2.32
C LEU A 107 -1.12 7.10 2.84
N LYS A 108 0.07 7.65 2.63
CA LYS A 108 1.35 7.06 3.06
C LYS A 108 1.48 7.05 4.59
N SER A 109 2.49 6.41 5.14
CA SER A 109 2.72 6.32 6.59
C SER A 109 2.84 7.68 7.29
N ASN A 110 3.29 8.70 6.57
CA ASN A 110 3.34 10.08 7.06
C ASN A 110 2.03 10.86 6.86
N GLY A 111 0.96 10.20 6.42
CA GLY A 111 -0.35 10.80 6.14
C GLY A 111 -0.48 11.52 4.81
N LYS A 112 0.60 11.72 4.05
CA LYS A 112 0.51 12.38 2.73
C LYS A 112 -0.08 11.45 1.68
N MET A 113 -0.96 11.99 0.84
CA MET A 113 -1.50 11.29 -0.31
C MET A 113 -0.39 10.88 -1.28
N ALA A 114 -0.44 9.64 -1.73
CA ALA A 114 0.43 9.15 -2.79
C ALA A 114 0.02 9.74 -4.14
N GLU A 115 0.98 10.13 -4.96
CA GLU A 115 0.76 10.72 -6.28
C GLU A 115 1.94 10.43 -7.20
N LYS A 116 1.67 9.98 -8.43
CA LYS A 116 2.66 9.64 -9.45
C LYS A 116 3.68 8.60 -8.95
N GLU A 117 3.22 7.63 -8.22
CA GLU A 117 4.08 6.60 -7.63
C GLU A 117 3.36 5.24 -7.52
N LEU A 118 4.16 4.19 -7.45
CA LEU A 118 3.68 2.83 -7.14
C LEU A 118 3.59 2.65 -5.63
N ILE A 119 2.51 2.02 -5.20
CA ILE A 119 2.29 1.62 -3.81
C ILE A 119 2.13 0.11 -3.75
N TYR A 120 2.91 -0.53 -2.91
CA TYR A 120 2.73 -1.94 -2.57
C TYR A 120 1.78 -2.06 -1.38
N ASP A 121 0.68 -2.76 -1.58
CA ASP A 121 -0.24 -3.11 -0.52
C ASP A 121 0.05 -4.54 -0.04
N SER A 122 0.55 -4.65 1.19
CA SER A 122 0.91 -5.93 1.78
C SER A 122 -0.30 -6.77 2.17
N SER A 123 -1.49 -6.18 2.27
CA SER A 123 -2.71 -6.89 2.66
C SER A 123 -3.22 -7.83 1.58
N ASP A 124 -3.00 -7.48 0.32
CA ASP A 124 -3.35 -8.31 -0.84
C ASP A 124 -2.14 -8.65 -1.74
N GLN A 125 -0.93 -8.24 -1.31
CA GLN A 125 0.34 -8.49 -1.98
C GLN A 125 0.37 -7.98 -3.42
N SER A 126 -0.22 -6.81 -3.65
CA SER A 126 -0.37 -6.22 -4.98
C SER A 126 0.25 -4.82 -5.06
N TRP A 127 0.69 -4.45 -6.25
CA TRP A 127 1.12 -3.11 -6.56
C TRP A 127 -0.02 -2.31 -7.21
N TYR A 128 -0.09 -1.03 -6.88
CA TYR A 128 -1.05 -0.07 -7.41
C TYR A 128 -0.34 1.20 -7.85
N TYR A 129 -0.79 1.83 -8.92
CA TYR A 129 -0.25 3.11 -9.36
C TYR A 129 -1.22 4.25 -9.05
N LEU A 130 -0.72 5.28 -8.37
CA LEU A 130 -1.46 6.49 -8.10
C LEU A 130 -1.05 7.56 -9.11
N LYS A 131 -2.00 8.02 -9.91
CA LYS A 131 -1.79 9.05 -10.95
C LYS A 131 -1.62 10.44 -10.36
N SER A 132 -1.36 11.42 -11.23
CA SER A 132 -1.45 12.84 -10.85
C SER A 132 -2.82 13.13 -10.24
N GLY A 133 -2.83 13.83 -9.09
CA GLY A 133 -4.03 14.06 -8.30
C GLY A 133 -4.42 12.89 -7.38
N GLY A 134 -3.56 11.86 -7.25
CA GLY A 134 -3.72 10.75 -6.31
C GLY A 134 -4.73 9.68 -6.71
N TYR A 135 -5.29 9.72 -7.91
CA TYR A 135 -6.27 8.75 -8.38
C TYR A 135 -5.63 7.40 -8.68
N MET A 136 -6.17 6.32 -8.15
CA MET A 136 -5.74 4.96 -8.49
C MET A 136 -6.02 4.67 -9.97
N ALA A 137 -4.98 4.26 -10.70
CA ALA A 137 -5.10 3.80 -12.08
C ALA A 137 -5.78 2.42 -12.15
N LYS A 138 -6.61 2.19 -13.17
CA LYS A 138 -7.27 0.90 -13.43
C LYS A 138 -7.66 0.75 -14.89
N ASN A 139 -7.63 -0.48 -15.43
CA ASN A 139 -7.91 -0.77 -16.84
C ASN A 139 -7.09 0.10 -17.80
N GLU A 140 -5.86 0.40 -17.46
CA GLU A 140 -5.01 1.28 -18.27
C GLU A 140 -3.53 0.92 -18.08
N THR A 141 -2.69 1.38 -19.01
CA THR A 141 -1.23 1.33 -18.85
C THR A 141 -0.72 2.72 -18.58
N VAL A 142 -0.01 2.89 -17.47
CA VAL A 142 0.58 4.16 -17.04
C VAL A 142 2.06 3.92 -16.72
N ASP A 143 2.94 4.70 -17.32
CA ASP A 143 4.40 4.61 -17.12
C ASP A 143 4.96 3.18 -17.28
N GLY A 144 4.42 2.42 -18.26
CA GLY A 144 4.80 1.03 -18.51
C GLY A 144 4.17 -0.02 -17.58
N HIS A 145 3.30 0.40 -16.65
CA HIS A 145 2.60 -0.48 -15.72
C HIS A 145 1.16 -0.73 -16.21
N THR A 146 0.83 -1.97 -16.54
CA THR A 146 -0.54 -2.34 -16.94
C THR A 146 -1.35 -2.71 -15.71
N LEU A 147 -2.40 -1.93 -15.44
CA LEU A 147 -3.30 -2.07 -14.30
C LEU A 147 -4.60 -2.74 -14.75
N ASP A 148 -5.08 -3.71 -13.97
CA ASP A 148 -6.35 -4.40 -14.23
C ASP A 148 -7.58 -3.59 -13.78
N ALA A 149 -8.76 -4.18 -13.87
CA ALA A 149 -10.02 -3.56 -13.44
C ALA A 149 -10.05 -3.23 -11.94
N SER A 150 -9.28 -3.95 -11.13
CA SER A 150 -9.13 -3.73 -9.69
C SER A 150 -8.04 -2.70 -9.37
N GLY A 151 -7.28 -2.24 -10.37
CA GLY A 151 -6.15 -1.34 -10.23
C GLY A 151 -4.85 -2.04 -9.86
N ARG A 152 -4.81 -3.38 -9.83
CA ARG A 152 -3.60 -4.14 -9.55
C ARG A 152 -2.67 -4.09 -10.73
N TRP A 153 -1.43 -3.73 -10.48
CA TRP A 153 -0.41 -3.91 -11.47
C TRP A 153 -0.09 -5.39 -11.60
N HIS A 154 -0.50 -5.94 -12.70
CA HIS A 154 0.12 -7.16 -13.16
C HIS A 154 1.52 -6.81 -13.62
N VAL A 155 2.51 -7.03 -12.77
CA VAL A 155 3.83 -7.35 -13.27
C VAL A 155 3.54 -8.53 -14.20
N ALA A 156 3.43 -8.28 -15.51
CA ALA A 156 3.57 -9.35 -16.47
C ALA A 156 4.81 -10.07 -16.01
N ASP A 157 4.67 -11.35 -15.64
CA ASP A 157 5.81 -12.11 -15.18
C ASP A 157 6.83 -11.96 -16.29
N LYS A 158 7.75 -11.01 -16.16
CA LYS A 158 8.72 -10.67 -17.19
C LYS A 158 9.64 -11.84 -17.43
N THR A 159 9.64 -12.76 -16.46
CA THR A 159 10.39 -13.99 -16.54
C THR A 159 9.61 -15.00 -17.36
N LYS A 160 9.76 -14.84 -18.66
CA LYS A 160 9.19 -15.75 -19.65
C LYS A 160 9.90 -17.11 -19.66
N TYR A 161 11.06 -17.20 -19.02
CA TYR A 161 11.93 -18.36 -19.04
C TYR A 161 12.33 -18.79 -17.65
N TYR A 162 12.42 -20.12 -17.46
CA TYR A 162 12.87 -20.73 -16.23
C TYR A 162 13.94 -21.77 -16.52
N LYS A 163 14.92 -21.88 -15.61
CA LYS A 163 15.97 -22.88 -15.64
C LYS A 163 15.58 -24.04 -14.71
N VAL A 164 15.76 -25.26 -15.21
CA VAL A 164 15.50 -26.50 -14.45
C VAL A 164 16.61 -26.68 -13.41
N LYS A 165 16.25 -26.78 -12.13
CA LYS A 165 17.17 -26.93 -10.99
C LYS A 165 17.66 -28.36 -10.76
N PRO A 166 16.74 -29.38 -10.67
CA PRO A 166 17.17 -30.75 -10.37
C PRO A 166 17.90 -31.40 -11.55
N ILE A 167 18.67 -32.42 -11.28
CA ILE A 167 19.36 -33.21 -12.31
C ILE A 167 18.38 -33.70 -13.37
N THR A 168 17.19 -34.12 -12.91
CA THR A 168 16.06 -34.48 -13.77
C THR A 168 14.78 -33.92 -13.21
N ALA A 169 13.99 -33.25 -14.04
CA ALA A 169 12.65 -32.80 -13.74
C ALA A 169 11.65 -33.41 -14.70
N TYR A 170 10.36 -33.46 -14.32
CA TYR A 170 9.32 -34.10 -15.13
C TYR A 170 8.36 -33.06 -15.66
N VAL A 171 7.94 -33.27 -16.93
CA VAL A 171 6.81 -32.55 -17.54
C VAL A 171 5.59 -33.47 -17.46
N TYR A 172 4.49 -32.94 -17.00
CA TYR A 172 3.24 -33.65 -16.76
C TYR A 172 2.15 -33.20 -17.73
N SER A 173 1.27 -34.11 -18.08
CA SER A 173 0.00 -33.78 -18.75
C SER A 173 -0.94 -33.03 -17.81
N ALA A 174 -2.03 -32.51 -18.36
CA ALA A 174 -3.11 -31.91 -17.58
C ALA A 174 -3.79 -32.92 -16.61
N SER A 175 -3.74 -34.21 -16.90
CA SER A 175 -4.21 -35.32 -16.04
C SER A 175 -3.19 -35.73 -14.96
N GLY A 176 -1.96 -35.25 -15.07
CA GLY A 176 -0.86 -35.56 -14.11
C GLY A 176 0.03 -36.72 -14.53
N GLU A 177 -0.13 -37.25 -15.74
CA GLU A 177 0.74 -38.28 -16.30
C GLU A 177 2.07 -37.68 -16.74
N ILE A 178 3.17 -38.42 -16.61
CA ILE A 178 4.50 -37.98 -17.05
C ILE A 178 4.55 -38.05 -18.57
N LEU A 179 4.77 -36.89 -19.21
CA LEU A 179 4.94 -36.75 -20.64
C LEU A 179 6.42 -36.90 -21.06
N SER A 180 7.33 -36.32 -20.26
CA SER A 180 8.75 -36.33 -20.53
C SER A 180 9.53 -35.99 -19.28
N TYR A 181 10.86 -36.11 -19.37
CA TYR A 181 11.80 -35.61 -18.37
C TYR A 181 12.76 -34.61 -19.02
N ILE A 182 13.24 -33.67 -18.22
CA ILE A 182 14.12 -32.57 -18.65
C ILE A 182 15.30 -32.49 -17.70
N ASN A 183 16.49 -32.30 -18.29
CA ASN A 183 17.75 -32.28 -17.54
C ASN A 183 17.99 -30.93 -16.87
N GLN A 184 18.84 -30.94 -15.85
CA GLN A 184 19.30 -29.75 -15.15
C GLN A 184 19.89 -28.73 -16.14
N GLY A 185 19.59 -27.47 -15.91
CA GLY A 185 20.08 -26.38 -16.73
C GLY A 185 19.28 -26.07 -17.97
N SER A 186 18.37 -26.97 -18.41
CA SER A 186 17.47 -26.70 -19.52
C SER A 186 16.58 -25.49 -19.26
N ILE A 187 16.30 -24.73 -20.31
CA ILE A 187 15.44 -23.56 -20.27
C ILE A 187 14.06 -23.96 -20.77
N VAL A 188 13.04 -23.63 -19.99
CA VAL A 188 11.64 -23.80 -20.36
C VAL A 188 10.97 -22.43 -20.44
N SER A 189 10.09 -22.22 -21.43
CA SER A 189 9.24 -21.04 -21.48
C SER A 189 7.95 -21.28 -20.71
N LEU A 190 7.37 -20.22 -20.13
CA LEU A 190 6.00 -20.25 -19.63
C LEU A 190 5.03 -20.10 -20.78
N ASP A 191 4.06 -20.99 -20.91
CA ASP A 191 2.96 -20.87 -21.88
C ASP A 191 1.89 -19.91 -21.35
N SER A 192 1.69 -19.91 -20.05
CA SER A 192 0.75 -19.04 -19.35
C SER A 192 1.03 -19.08 -17.84
N LEU A 193 0.49 -18.11 -17.10
CA LEU A 193 0.46 -18.17 -15.62
C LEU A 193 -0.53 -19.22 -15.10
N THR A 194 -1.08 -20.05 -15.95
CA THR A 194 -2.04 -21.08 -15.58
C THR A 194 -1.36 -22.12 -14.70
N ARG A 195 -1.92 -22.34 -13.53
CA ARG A 195 -1.47 -23.36 -12.59
C ARG A 195 -2.49 -24.49 -12.54
N LYS A 196 -1.99 -25.71 -12.54
CA LYS A 196 -2.81 -26.91 -12.31
C LYS A 196 -2.13 -27.80 -11.29
N GLY A 197 -2.79 -28.04 -10.16
CA GLY A 197 -2.23 -28.87 -9.10
C GLY A 197 -0.89 -28.37 -8.54
N GLY A 198 -0.67 -27.03 -8.46
CA GLY A 198 0.59 -26.42 -8.00
C GLY A 198 1.71 -26.41 -9.05
N ARG A 199 1.45 -26.84 -10.27
CA ARG A 199 2.41 -26.86 -11.40
C ARG A 199 2.18 -25.68 -12.34
N LEU A 200 3.24 -25.18 -12.95
CA LEU A 200 3.22 -24.14 -13.97
C LEU A 200 3.12 -24.75 -15.37
N ALA A 201 2.33 -24.11 -16.26
CA ALA A 201 2.28 -24.48 -17.66
C ALA A 201 3.58 -24.02 -18.37
N VAL A 202 4.27 -24.96 -18.99
CA VAL A 202 5.58 -24.72 -19.62
C VAL A 202 5.65 -25.33 -21.02
N SER A 203 6.53 -24.78 -21.84
CA SER A 203 6.92 -25.34 -23.13
C SER A 203 8.43 -25.48 -23.25
N ILE A 204 8.87 -26.56 -23.86
CA ILE A 204 10.24 -26.79 -24.27
C ILE A 204 10.29 -27.60 -25.56
N SER A 205 11.01 -27.09 -26.58
CA SER A 205 11.22 -27.79 -27.85
C SER A 205 9.93 -28.36 -28.49
N GLY A 206 8.83 -27.63 -28.39
CA GLY A 206 7.53 -28.05 -28.92
C GLY A 206 6.73 -29.01 -28.05
N LEU A 207 7.25 -29.39 -26.86
CA LEU A 207 6.51 -30.11 -25.84
C LEU A 207 5.90 -29.12 -24.87
N SER A 208 4.57 -29.11 -24.76
CA SER A 208 3.82 -28.34 -23.77
C SER A 208 3.29 -29.23 -22.66
N GLY A 209 3.34 -28.74 -21.42
CA GLY A 209 2.87 -29.49 -20.25
C GLY A 209 2.98 -28.70 -18.97
N TYR A 210 3.10 -29.38 -17.85
CA TYR A 210 3.15 -28.76 -16.52
C TYR A 210 4.38 -29.24 -15.75
N MET A 211 5.09 -28.33 -15.09
CA MET A 211 6.24 -28.64 -14.21
C MET A 211 5.99 -28.13 -12.80
N ASN A 212 6.59 -28.79 -11.80
CA ASN A 212 6.54 -28.30 -10.44
C ASN A 212 7.29 -26.96 -10.37
N GLN A 213 6.68 -25.96 -9.76
CA GLN A 213 7.31 -24.65 -9.57
C GLN A 213 8.61 -24.75 -8.76
N SER A 214 8.68 -25.69 -7.81
CA SER A 214 9.88 -25.96 -7.01
C SER A 214 11.10 -26.37 -7.83
N ASP A 215 10.88 -26.93 -9.01
CA ASP A 215 11.94 -27.45 -9.89
C ASP A 215 12.50 -26.36 -10.83
N LEU A 216 11.96 -25.15 -10.76
CA LEU A 216 12.25 -24.05 -11.65
C LEU A 216 12.89 -22.87 -10.92
N THR A 217 13.84 -22.21 -11.56
CA THR A 217 14.41 -20.91 -11.15
C THR A 217 14.17 -19.91 -12.26
N ALA A 218 13.64 -18.74 -11.94
CA ALA A 218 13.44 -17.67 -12.90
C ALA A 218 14.78 -17.22 -13.49
N VAL A 219 14.76 -16.88 -14.78
CA VAL A 219 15.89 -16.34 -15.52
C VAL A 219 15.63 -14.86 -15.77
N ASP A 220 16.59 -13.99 -15.48
CA ASP A 220 16.44 -12.54 -15.64
C ASP A 220 16.27 -12.14 -17.11
N GLU A 221 15.45 -11.10 -17.35
CA GLU A 221 15.38 -10.46 -18.67
C GLU A 221 16.74 -9.90 -19.06
N GLY A 222 17.16 -10.21 -20.28
CA GLY A 222 18.47 -9.78 -20.81
C GLY A 222 19.56 -10.84 -20.70
N SER A 223 19.26 -12.01 -20.10
CA SER A 223 20.15 -13.15 -20.22
C SER A 223 20.25 -13.60 -21.68
N GLU A 224 21.44 -13.70 -22.21
CA GLU A 224 21.64 -14.26 -23.53
C GLU A 224 21.53 -15.77 -23.48
N PHE A 225 20.80 -16.33 -24.45
CA PHE A 225 20.59 -17.76 -24.59
C PHE A 225 21.39 -18.28 -25.79
N ILE A 226 22.19 -19.29 -25.56
CA ILE A 226 22.90 -19.99 -26.64
C ILE A 226 21.99 -21.14 -27.11
N PRO A 227 21.47 -21.10 -28.34
CA PRO A 227 20.65 -22.19 -28.86
C PRO A 227 21.55 -23.39 -29.25
N HIS A 228 21.14 -24.54 -28.77
CA HIS A 228 21.78 -25.82 -29.14
C HIS A 228 20.93 -26.57 -30.15
N TYR A 229 21.56 -27.17 -31.14
CA TYR A 229 20.91 -27.93 -32.21
C TYR A 229 21.50 -29.33 -32.35
N THR A 230 20.71 -30.25 -32.85
CA THR A 230 21.21 -31.58 -33.28
C THR A 230 22.09 -31.43 -34.53
N SER A 231 22.83 -32.48 -34.89
CA SER A 231 23.64 -32.51 -36.09
C SER A 231 22.88 -32.36 -37.39
N ASP A 232 21.58 -32.63 -37.39
CA ASP A 232 20.62 -32.44 -38.50
C ASP A 232 19.88 -31.08 -38.43
N GLY A 233 20.31 -30.19 -37.52
CA GLY A 233 19.79 -28.81 -37.42
C GLY A 233 18.50 -28.68 -36.64
N LYS A 234 18.03 -29.70 -35.92
CA LYS A 234 16.85 -29.60 -35.09
C LYS A 234 17.19 -28.92 -33.75
N PHE A 235 16.41 -27.93 -33.37
CA PHE A 235 16.58 -27.25 -32.08
C PHE A 235 16.43 -28.22 -30.90
N LEU A 236 17.35 -28.18 -29.94
CA LEU A 236 17.37 -29.03 -28.76
C LEU A 236 16.94 -28.23 -27.51
N TYR A 237 17.70 -27.18 -27.16
CA TYR A 237 17.44 -26.37 -25.98
C TYR A 237 18.21 -25.06 -26.02
N HIS A 238 17.88 -24.14 -25.14
CA HIS A 238 18.72 -22.96 -24.89
C HIS A 238 19.55 -23.16 -23.63
N GLU A 239 20.79 -22.70 -23.66
CA GLU A 239 21.67 -22.58 -22.50
C GLU A 239 21.87 -21.11 -22.16
N LEU A 240 21.97 -20.78 -20.86
CA LEU A 240 22.34 -19.43 -20.42
C LEU A 240 23.79 -19.16 -20.77
N SER A 241 24.06 -18.03 -21.42
CA SER A 241 25.41 -17.54 -21.62
C SER A 241 26.09 -17.36 -20.26
N PRO A 242 27.34 -17.82 -20.11
CA PRO A 242 28.09 -17.69 -18.87
C PRO A 242 28.58 -16.26 -18.58
N TYR A 243 28.22 -15.26 -19.41
CA TYR A 243 28.68 -13.88 -19.30
C TYR A 243 27.52 -12.91 -18.99
#